data_3a58caf255368a7ddd9c0d1851690ab2
#
_entry.id   3a58caf255368a7ddd9c0d1851690ab2
#
_cell.length_a   1.000
_cell.length_b   1.000
_cell.length_c   1.000
_cell.angle_alpha   90.00
_cell.angle_beta   90.00
_cell.angle_gamma   90.00
#
_symmetry.space_group_name_H-M   'P 1'
#
loop_
_entity.id
_entity.type
_entity.pdbx_description
1 polymer ?
#
loop_
_entity_poly.entity_id
_entity_poly.type
_entity_poly.pdbx_seq_one_letter_code
_entity_poly.pdbx_strand_id
1 'polypeptide(L)'
;GRRNYDDQRKLGTVGKGLRIEGIKIRIVSKYKKHYIGIDVSHWQGDINYEKLVASQKIDFMITKVGWYSENNKRFIVDSKFEKNYKLAKQNKIPLGIYLYSYAKNVEDAKLEANELIKYLKSSGNSSFELPIFYDIEEDSQISYGKKAITDITIAFCETMKNAGYEVGVYSYSYWLNNYMEILRLPADYSLWGADYGTNNNGQIPSDLDKYSKTYDIWQFTDKAQIDG
;
A
#
# COMPACT_ATOMS: atom_id res chain seq x y z
N GLY A 1 5.50 -23.34 3.23
CA GLY A 1 6.39 -23.43 2.08
C GLY A 1 5.58 -23.29 0.81
N ARG A 2 5.96 -22.33 -0.03
CA ARG A 2 5.35 -22.15 -1.36
C ARG A 2 5.74 -23.34 -2.23
N ARG A 3 4.78 -23.99 -2.87
CA ARG A 3 5.01 -25.03 -3.88
C ARG A 3 4.35 -24.62 -5.18
N ASN A 4 5.03 -24.88 -6.28
CA ASN A 4 4.47 -24.67 -7.62
C ASN A 4 3.30 -25.64 -7.85
N TYR A 5 2.33 -25.21 -8.63
CA TYR A 5 1.14 -26.02 -8.99
C TYR A 5 1.51 -27.33 -9.70
N ASP A 6 2.67 -27.38 -10.37
CA ASP A 6 3.19 -28.56 -11.04
C ASP A 6 3.82 -29.61 -10.09
N ASP A 7 3.94 -29.28 -8.79
CA ASP A 7 4.44 -30.22 -7.79
C ASP A 7 3.31 -31.15 -7.33
N GLN A 8 3.24 -32.32 -7.93
CA GLN A 8 2.24 -33.34 -7.62
C GLN A 8 2.37 -33.94 -6.21
N ARG A 9 3.30 -33.42 -5.39
CA ARG A 9 3.46 -33.85 -4.01
C ARG A 9 2.29 -33.37 -3.16
N LYS A 10 1.77 -34.26 -2.31
CA LYS A 10 0.68 -33.94 -1.39
C LYS A 10 1.12 -32.86 -0.40
N LEU A 11 0.27 -31.84 -0.22
CA LEU A 11 0.44 -30.85 0.82
C LEU A 11 0.03 -31.46 2.17
N GLY A 12 0.92 -31.37 3.17
CA GLY A 12 0.67 -31.87 4.50
C GLY A 12 1.42 -33.18 4.82
N THR A 13 1.12 -33.75 5.96
CA THR A 13 1.71 -35.00 6.44
C THR A 13 0.81 -36.17 6.09
N VAL A 14 1.37 -37.19 5.43
CA VAL A 14 0.63 -38.41 5.11
C VAL A 14 0.76 -39.38 6.29
N GLY A 15 -0.37 -39.90 6.78
CA GLY A 15 -0.41 -40.94 7.81
C GLY A 15 -0.19 -40.48 9.27
N LYS A 16 -0.10 -39.17 9.53
CA LYS A 16 0.09 -38.64 10.89
C LYS A 16 -1.16 -38.04 11.52
N GLY A 17 -2.31 -38.08 10.86
CA GLY A 17 -3.59 -37.56 11.37
C GLY A 17 -3.57 -36.06 11.73
N LEU A 18 -2.55 -35.30 11.28
CA LEU A 18 -2.44 -33.88 11.55
C LEU A 18 -3.35 -33.09 10.63
N ARG A 19 -4.18 -32.24 11.22
CA ARG A 19 -5.10 -31.36 10.52
C ARG A 19 -4.32 -30.22 9.85
N ILE A 20 -4.72 -29.88 8.62
CA ILE A 20 -4.24 -28.66 7.96
C ILE A 20 -5.21 -27.54 8.32
N GLU A 21 -4.80 -26.59 9.13
CA GLU A 21 -5.67 -25.53 9.66
C GLU A 21 -5.74 -24.28 8.78
N GLY A 22 -5.05 -24.26 7.68
CA GLY A 22 -5.14 -23.17 6.69
C GLY A 22 -4.22 -23.38 5.51
N ILE A 23 -4.76 -23.27 4.31
CA ILE A 23 -3.97 -23.23 3.08
C ILE A 23 -4.28 -21.90 2.40
N LYS A 24 -3.28 -21.02 2.29
CA LYS A 24 -3.33 -19.89 1.36
C LYS A 24 -2.75 -20.38 0.04
N ILE A 25 -3.62 -20.65 -0.94
CA ILE A 25 -3.20 -20.97 -2.31
C ILE A 25 -3.16 -19.66 -3.08
N ARG A 26 -1.96 -19.24 -3.44
CA ARG A 26 -1.75 -18.15 -4.41
C ARG A 26 -1.42 -18.81 -5.75
N ILE A 27 -2.28 -18.67 -6.73
CA ILE A 27 -1.98 -19.09 -8.10
C ILE A 27 -1.02 -18.05 -8.66
N VAL A 28 0.25 -18.45 -8.80
CA VAL A 28 1.27 -17.60 -9.44
C VAL A 28 1.37 -18.08 -10.88
N SER A 29 1.07 -17.21 -11.84
CA SER A 29 1.29 -17.48 -13.25
C SER A 29 2.77 -17.83 -13.50
N LYS A 30 3.02 -18.80 -14.37
CA LYS A 30 4.38 -19.19 -14.81
C LYS A 30 5.14 -18.03 -15.46
N TYR A 31 4.42 -17.05 -15.95
CA TYR A 31 4.93 -15.78 -16.45
C TYR A 31 4.58 -14.69 -15.44
N LYS A 32 5.52 -14.35 -14.56
CA LYS A 32 5.37 -13.19 -13.69
C LYS A 32 5.37 -11.94 -14.56
N LYS A 33 4.21 -11.34 -14.71
CA LYS A 33 4.14 -9.98 -15.25
C LYS A 33 4.38 -9.03 -14.10
N HIS A 34 5.47 -8.28 -14.18
CA HIS A 34 5.70 -7.16 -13.27
C HIS A 34 4.93 -5.95 -13.78
N TYR A 35 4.30 -5.23 -12.88
CA TYR A 35 3.64 -3.97 -13.15
C TYR A 35 4.46 -2.86 -12.53
N ILE A 36 4.67 -1.79 -13.29
CA ILE A 36 5.40 -0.61 -12.85
C ILE A 36 4.39 0.48 -12.53
N GLY A 37 4.47 1.04 -11.34
CA GLY A 37 3.62 2.14 -10.90
C GLY A 37 4.43 3.32 -10.41
N ILE A 38 3.71 4.41 -10.17
CA ILE A 38 4.23 5.58 -9.47
C ILE A 38 3.36 5.86 -8.25
N ASP A 39 3.98 6.38 -7.22
CA ASP A 39 3.27 7.03 -6.14
C ASP A 39 3.54 8.53 -6.16
N VAL A 40 2.52 9.31 -5.87
CA VAL A 40 2.55 10.77 -6.04
C VAL A 40 1.75 11.49 -4.97
N SER A 41 2.15 12.74 -4.71
CA SER A 41 1.49 13.68 -3.81
C SER A 41 1.65 15.10 -4.35
N HIS A 42 1.39 16.10 -3.50
CA HIS A 42 1.70 17.48 -3.83
C HIS A 42 3.19 17.75 -4.10
N TRP A 43 4.08 16.88 -3.61
CA TRP A 43 5.53 17.02 -3.80
C TRP A 43 5.96 16.89 -5.26
N GLN A 44 5.24 16.11 -6.08
CA GLN A 44 5.51 15.98 -7.51
C GLN A 44 4.97 17.15 -8.34
N GLY A 45 4.22 18.07 -7.71
CA GLY A 45 3.67 19.24 -8.39
C GLY A 45 2.58 18.90 -9.39
N ASP A 46 2.61 19.56 -10.53
CA ASP A 46 1.65 19.33 -11.62
C ASP A 46 2.18 18.31 -12.62
N ILE A 47 1.50 17.19 -12.71
CA ILE A 47 1.84 16.09 -13.63
C ILE A 47 1.19 16.37 -15.00
N ASN A 48 1.97 16.21 -16.07
CA ASN A 48 1.46 16.21 -17.43
C ASN A 48 1.00 14.79 -17.82
N TYR A 49 -0.27 14.51 -17.65
CA TYR A 49 -0.85 13.18 -17.88
C TYR A 49 -0.79 12.75 -19.34
N GLU A 50 -0.81 13.67 -20.30
CA GLU A 50 -0.66 13.31 -21.72
C GLU A 50 0.74 12.71 -21.98
N LYS A 51 1.78 13.35 -21.46
CA LYS A 51 3.14 12.81 -21.56
C LYS A 51 3.31 11.53 -20.75
N LEU A 52 2.77 11.48 -19.53
CA LEU A 52 2.83 10.30 -18.67
C LEU A 52 2.24 9.07 -19.37
N VAL A 53 1.05 9.20 -19.94
CA VAL A 53 0.37 8.11 -20.69
C VAL A 53 1.12 7.77 -21.97
N ALA A 54 1.57 8.78 -22.73
CA ALA A 54 2.33 8.56 -23.95
C ALA A 54 3.66 7.84 -23.71
N SER A 55 4.24 7.98 -22.52
CA SER A 55 5.48 7.29 -22.16
C SER A 55 5.32 5.76 -22.08
N GLN A 56 4.11 5.26 -21.79
CA GLN A 56 3.80 3.84 -21.57
C GLN A 56 4.70 3.18 -20.50
N LYS A 57 5.24 3.99 -19.56
CA LYS A 57 6.19 3.53 -18.55
C LYS A 57 5.53 3.07 -17.26
N ILE A 58 4.21 3.36 -17.09
CA ILE A 58 3.48 3.00 -15.88
C ILE A 58 2.23 2.18 -16.19
N ASP A 59 1.93 1.24 -15.31
CA ASP A 59 0.73 0.42 -15.35
C ASP A 59 -0.31 0.88 -14.30
N PHE A 60 0.10 1.58 -13.23
CA PHE A 60 -0.79 2.06 -12.16
C PHE A 60 -0.22 3.28 -11.43
N MET A 61 -1.08 3.90 -10.62
CA MET A 61 -0.70 5.04 -9.76
C MET A 61 -1.27 4.85 -8.36
N ILE A 62 -0.53 5.31 -7.35
CA ILE A 62 -1.02 5.48 -5.98
C ILE A 62 -0.85 6.95 -5.61
N THR A 63 -1.92 7.65 -5.22
CA THR A 63 -1.85 9.08 -4.91
C THR A 63 -2.17 9.35 -3.44
N LYS A 64 -1.43 10.29 -2.83
CA LYS A 64 -1.73 10.77 -1.48
C LYS A 64 -3.12 11.38 -1.45
N VAL A 65 -3.99 10.89 -0.56
CA VAL A 65 -5.30 11.52 -0.37
C VAL A 65 -5.22 12.65 0.67
N GLY A 66 -4.33 12.52 1.64
CA GLY A 66 -4.19 13.51 2.70
C GLY A 66 -3.82 12.92 4.05
N TRP A 67 -4.22 13.61 5.11
CA TRP A 67 -4.01 13.20 6.50
C TRP A 67 -5.08 13.84 7.41
N TYR A 68 -5.27 13.29 8.60
CA TYR A 68 -6.08 13.96 9.62
C TYR A 68 -5.22 14.91 10.44
N SER A 69 -5.64 16.17 10.53
CA SER A 69 -4.96 17.19 11.33
C SER A 69 -5.61 17.30 12.71
N GLU A 70 -4.92 16.85 13.75
CA GLU A 70 -5.37 16.97 15.12
C GLU A 70 -5.53 18.43 15.56
N ASN A 71 -4.62 19.31 15.11
CA ASN A 71 -4.68 20.74 15.42
C ASN A 71 -5.89 21.43 14.80
N ASN A 72 -6.27 21.05 13.59
CA ASN A 72 -7.39 21.64 12.87
C ASN A 72 -8.71 20.86 13.08
N LYS A 73 -8.68 19.71 13.76
CA LYS A 73 -9.81 18.81 13.96
C LYS A 73 -10.54 18.43 12.67
N ARG A 74 -9.80 18.23 11.59
CA ARG A 74 -10.36 17.91 10.27
C ARG A 74 -9.41 17.11 9.41
N PHE A 75 -9.97 16.42 8.43
CA PHE A 75 -9.23 15.82 7.34
C PHE A 75 -8.67 16.90 6.41
N ILE A 76 -7.38 16.83 6.13
CA ILE A 76 -6.67 17.73 5.21
C ILE A 76 -6.40 16.94 3.93
N VAL A 77 -7.02 17.36 2.85
CA VAL A 77 -6.82 16.76 1.53
C VAL A 77 -5.49 17.23 0.94
N ASP A 78 -4.73 16.32 0.35
CA ASP A 78 -3.54 16.68 -0.41
C ASP A 78 -3.92 17.60 -1.58
N SER A 79 -3.19 18.69 -1.77
CA SER A 79 -3.57 19.75 -2.72
C SER A 79 -3.60 19.29 -4.20
N LYS A 80 -3.01 18.12 -4.51
CA LYS A 80 -3.02 17.54 -5.85
C LYS A 80 -3.96 16.35 -5.99
N PHE A 81 -4.54 15.85 -4.88
CA PHE A 81 -5.35 14.64 -4.90
C PHE A 81 -6.51 14.69 -5.90
N GLU A 82 -7.36 15.71 -5.83
CA GLU A 82 -8.54 15.83 -6.70
C GLU A 82 -8.17 15.83 -8.19
N LYS A 83 -7.10 16.58 -8.52
CA LYS A 83 -6.57 16.63 -9.88
C LYS A 83 -6.03 15.28 -10.33
N ASN A 84 -5.20 14.65 -9.48
CA ASN A 84 -4.59 13.34 -9.76
C ASN A 84 -5.67 12.26 -9.90
N TYR A 85 -6.65 12.21 -9.00
CA TYR A 85 -7.76 11.28 -9.08
C TYR A 85 -8.52 11.42 -10.41
N LYS A 86 -8.98 12.63 -10.72
CA LYS A 86 -9.74 12.92 -11.94
C LYS A 86 -8.95 12.52 -13.19
N LEU A 87 -7.69 12.93 -13.28
CA LEU A 87 -6.88 12.70 -14.47
C LEU A 87 -6.46 11.23 -14.60
N ALA A 88 -6.19 10.51 -13.52
CA ALA A 88 -5.94 9.07 -13.56
C ALA A 88 -7.17 8.33 -14.10
N LYS A 89 -8.38 8.64 -13.59
CA LYS A 89 -9.63 8.03 -14.07
C LYS A 89 -9.92 8.35 -15.53
N GLN A 90 -9.74 9.59 -15.96
CA GLN A 90 -9.93 10.01 -17.36
C GLN A 90 -8.99 9.26 -18.31
N ASN A 91 -7.77 9.00 -17.88
CA ASN A 91 -6.75 8.30 -18.65
C ASN A 91 -6.76 6.78 -18.42
N LYS A 92 -7.72 6.25 -17.64
CA LYS A 92 -7.87 4.82 -17.33
C LYS A 92 -6.62 4.22 -16.68
N ILE A 93 -5.89 5.00 -15.88
CA ILE A 93 -4.78 4.52 -15.07
C ILE A 93 -5.36 3.88 -13.81
N PRO A 94 -5.12 2.57 -13.55
CA PRO A 94 -5.53 1.93 -12.31
C PRO A 94 -4.99 2.70 -11.10
N LEU A 95 -5.88 2.99 -10.13
CA LEU A 95 -5.61 3.94 -9.08
C LEU A 95 -5.79 3.33 -7.70
N GLY A 96 -4.79 3.53 -6.83
CA GLY A 96 -4.88 3.39 -5.38
C GLY A 96 -4.64 4.74 -4.70
N ILE A 97 -4.87 4.76 -3.40
CA ILE A 97 -4.59 5.96 -2.60
C ILE A 97 -3.84 5.61 -1.32
N TYR A 98 -3.17 6.58 -0.72
CA TYR A 98 -2.63 6.44 0.63
C TYR A 98 -2.96 7.63 1.52
N LEU A 99 -3.17 7.33 2.80
CA LEU A 99 -3.34 8.31 3.88
C LEU A 99 -2.09 8.26 4.77
N TYR A 100 -1.45 9.41 4.96
CA TYR A 100 -0.33 9.56 5.90
C TYR A 100 -0.84 9.62 7.33
N SER A 101 -0.37 8.75 8.20
CA SER A 101 -0.85 8.61 9.57
C SER A 101 -0.09 9.48 10.56
N TYR A 102 -0.85 10.14 11.42
CA TYR A 102 -0.35 10.77 12.65
C TYR A 102 -1.00 10.17 13.92
N ALA A 103 -1.70 9.04 13.79
CA ALA A 103 -2.41 8.41 14.88
C ALA A 103 -1.49 8.00 16.02
N LYS A 104 -1.89 8.30 17.26
CA LYS A 104 -1.14 8.00 18.48
C LYS A 104 -1.65 6.74 19.18
N ASN A 105 -2.87 6.32 18.85
CA ASN A 105 -3.57 5.20 19.44
C ASN A 105 -4.63 4.65 18.45
N VAL A 106 -5.32 3.59 18.87
CA VAL A 106 -6.36 2.92 18.07
C VAL A 106 -7.54 3.85 17.76
N GLU A 107 -7.93 4.71 18.68
CA GLU A 107 -9.04 5.64 18.51
C GLU A 107 -8.72 6.71 17.46
N ASP A 108 -7.51 7.23 17.48
CA ASP A 108 -7.03 8.17 16.46
C ASP A 108 -7.02 7.52 15.07
N ALA A 109 -6.56 6.26 14.96
CA ALA A 109 -6.56 5.53 13.71
C ALA A 109 -7.98 5.30 13.15
N LYS A 110 -8.93 4.97 14.02
CA LYS A 110 -10.36 4.88 13.65
C LYS A 110 -10.91 6.24 13.21
N LEU A 111 -10.49 7.31 13.86
CA LEU A 111 -10.89 8.68 13.48
C LEU A 111 -10.35 9.04 12.11
N GLU A 112 -9.07 8.78 11.85
CA GLU A 112 -8.45 8.97 10.52
C GLU A 112 -9.23 8.21 9.43
N ALA A 113 -9.56 6.94 9.68
CA ALA A 113 -10.32 6.12 8.74
C ALA A 113 -11.74 6.67 8.52
N ASN A 114 -12.46 7.04 9.58
CA ASN A 114 -13.83 7.55 9.47
C ASN A 114 -13.89 8.91 8.75
N GLU A 115 -12.94 9.80 9.00
CA GLU A 115 -12.87 11.08 8.31
C GLU A 115 -12.48 10.90 6.82
N LEU A 116 -11.60 9.94 6.51
CA LEU A 116 -11.33 9.56 5.13
C LEU A 116 -12.59 9.02 4.44
N ILE A 117 -13.31 8.08 5.06
CA ILE A 117 -14.56 7.51 4.51
C ILE A 117 -15.58 8.61 4.24
N LYS A 118 -15.75 9.55 5.18
CA LYS A 118 -16.65 10.69 5.04
C LYS A 118 -16.25 11.56 3.87
N TYR A 119 -14.96 11.88 3.74
CA TYR A 119 -14.44 12.65 2.61
C TYR A 119 -14.69 11.93 1.28
N LEU A 120 -14.32 10.66 1.14
CA LEU A 120 -14.51 9.90 -0.10
C LEU A 120 -15.96 9.82 -0.53
N LYS A 121 -16.89 9.64 0.41
CA LYS A 121 -18.34 9.65 0.14
C LYS A 121 -18.83 11.02 -0.31
N SER A 122 -18.36 12.08 0.32
CA SER A 122 -18.83 13.45 0.02
C SER A 122 -18.28 14.01 -1.28
N SER A 123 -17.04 13.66 -1.65
CA SER A 123 -16.39 14.08 -2.89
C SER A 123 -16.80 13.27 -4.12
N GLY A 124 -17.36 12.07 -3.91
CA GLY A 124 -17.63 11.12 -4.99
C GLY A 124 -16.40 10.38 -5.51
N ASN A 125 -15.22 10.63 -4.94
CA ASN A 125 -13.94 10.01 -5.32
C ASN A 125 -13.70 8.71 -4.56
N SER A 126 -14.57 7.71 -4.71
CA SER A 126 -14.62 6.52 -3.87
C SER A 126 -14.37 5.19 -4.59
N SER A 127 -13.98 5.23 -5.86
CA SER A 127 -13.72 4.04 -6.67
C SER A 127 -12.22 3.89 -6.96
N PHE A 128 -11.65 2.76 -6.54
CA PHE A 128 -10.24 2.44 -6.70
C PHE A 128 -10.06 1.03 -7.24
N GLU A 129 -9.05 0.81 -8.07
CA GLU A 129 -8.68 -0.49 -8.61
C GLU A 129 -7.56 -1.16 -7.79
N LEU A 130 -6.89 -0.37 -6.93
CA LEU A 130 -5.91 -0.82 -5.96
C LEU A 130 -6.37 -0.48 -4.54
N PRO A 131 -5.74 -1.09 -3.51
CA PRO A 131 -6.09 -0.83 -2.11
C PRO A 131 -5.91 0.64 -1.68
N ILE A 132 -6.57 0.95 -0.57
CA ILE A 132 -6.27 2.14 0.23
C ILE A 132 -5.17 1.77 1.21
N PHE A 133 -4.03 2.43 1.10
CA PHE A 133 -2.87 2.16 1.94
C PHE A 133 -2.84 3.09 3.15
N TYR A 134 -2.58 2.49 4.31
CA TYR A 134 -2.23 3.24 5.51
C TYR A 134 -0.72 3.42 5.55
N ASP A 135 -0.28 4.65 5.39
CA ASP A 135 1.11 5.04 5.36
C ASP A 135 1.54 5.38 6.79
N ILE A 136 2.28 4.47 7.41
CA ILE A 136 2.69 4.53 8.81
C ILE A 136 4.22 4.54 8.93
N GLU A 137 4.76 5.75 9.06
CA GLU A 137 6.21 5.99 9.06
C GLU A 137 6.60 7.24 9.87
N GLU A 138 5.67 7.80 10.64
CA GLU A 138 5.90 8.99 11.43
C GLU A 138 6.79 8.68 12.64
N ASP A 139 8.00 9.26 12.69
CA ASP A 139 9.01 8.98 13.71
C ASP A 139 8.50 9.14 15.15
N SER A 140 7.57 10.06 15.38
CA SER A 140 6.95 10.25 16.71
C SER A 140 6.22 9.01 17.21
N GLN A 141 5.77 8.13 16.31
CA GLN A 141 5.05 6.88 16.63
C GLN A 141 6.01 5.78 17.15
N ILE A 142 7.31 5.86 16.89
CA ILE A 142 8.29 4.86 17.32
C ILE A 142 8.23 4.60 18.82
N SER A 143 8.01 5.68 19.59
CA SER A 143 7.93 5.62 21.06
C SER A 143 6.77 4.79 21.59
N TYR A 144 5.75 4.51 20.77
CA TYR A 144 4.57 3.73 21.20
C TYR A 144 4.85 2.22 21.24
N GLY A 145 5.91 1.77 20.55
CA GLY A 145 6.34 0.37 20.48
C GLY A 145 5.56 -0.46 19.46
N LYS A 146 6.17 -1.57 19.07
CA LYS A 146 5.70 -2.45 17.96
C LYS A 146 4.22 -2.84 18.08
N LYS A 147 3.81 -3.27 19.27
CA LYS A 147 2.44 -3.73 19.49
C LYS A 147 1.43 -2.61 19.22
N ALA A 148 1.66 -1.43 19.79
CA ALA A 148 0.75 -0.30 19.64
C ALA A 148 0.68 0.19 18.19
N ILE A 149 1.82 0.30 17.49
CA ILE A 149 1.87 0.65 16.07
C ILE A 149 1.09 -0.38 15.23
N THR A 150 1.23 -1.65 15.52
CA THR A 150 0.48 -2.71 14.82
C THR A 150 -1.01 -2.63 15.10
N ASP A 151 -1.41 -2.38 16.36
CA ASP A 151 -2.82 -2.22 16.74
C ASP A 151 -3.45 -0.97 16.06
N ILE A 152 -2.73 0.14 15.99
CA ILE A 152 -3.09 1.36 15.23
C ILE A 152 -3.35 1.00 13.76
N THR A 153 -2.40 0.32 13.13
CA THR A 153 -2.48 -0.09 11.73
C THR A 153 -3.69 -0.98 11.45
N ILE A 154 -3.92 -1.98 12.29
CA ILE A 154 -5.06 -2.90 12.16
C ILE A 154 -6.38 -2.12 12.35
N ALA A 155 -6.45 -1.20 13.30
CA ALA A 155 -7.67 -0.44 13.57
C ALA A 155 -8.10 0.43 12.38
N PHE A 156 -7.16 1.12 11.72
CA PHE A 156 -7.45 1.85 10.49
C PHE A 156 -7.95 0.90 9.40
N CYS A 157 -7.17 -0.13 9.09
CA CYS A 157 -7.47 -1.06 8.00
C CYS A 157 -8.81 -1.77 8.19
N GLU A 158 -9.13 -2.26 9.39
CA GLU A 158 -10.42 -2.89 9.66
C GLU A 158 -11.59 -1.90 9.52
N THR A 159 -11.40 -0.64 9.93
CA THR A 159 -12.43 0.39 9.76
C THR A 159 -12.70 0.65 8.27
N MET A 160 -11.66 0.73 7.44
CA MET A 160 -11.78 0.90 5.99
C MET A 160 -12.40 -0.34 5.32
N LYS A 161 -12.00 -1.57 5.72
CA LYS A 161 -12.60 -2.83 5.21
C LYS A 161 -14.08 -2.92 5.51
N ASN A 162 -14.50 -2.56 6.73
CA ASN A 162 -15.91 -2.53 7.13
C ASN A 162 -16.73 -1.53 6.30
N ALA A 163 -16.08 -0.52 5.72
CA ALA A 163 -16.71 0.41 4.78
C ALA A 163 -16.69 -0.08 3.32
N GLY A 164 -16.12 -1.28 3.06
CA GLY A 164 -16.13 -1.93 1.74
C GLY A 164 -14.89 -1.68 0.87
N TYR A 165 -13.80 -1.16 1.44
CA TYR A 165 -12.56 -0.91 0.71
C TYR A 165 -11.55 -2.05 0.87
N GLU A 166 -10.80 -2.32 -0.19
CA GLU A 166 -9.56 -3.09 -0.07
C GLU A 166 -8.49 -2.24 0.61
N VAL A 167 -7.67 -2.86 1.45
CA VAL A 167 -6.71 -2.15 2.28
C VAL A 167 -5.30 -2.71 2.18
N GLY A 168 -4.35 -1.86 2.45
CA GLY A 168 -2.95 -2.23 2.57
C GLY A 168 -2.21 -1.36 3.58
N VAL A 169 -0.96 -1.70 3.80
CA VAL A 169 -0.05 -1.00 4.70
C VAL A 169 1.19 -0.61 3.92
N TYR A 170 1.57 0.66 4.02
CA TYR A 170 2.85 1.16 3.53
C TYR A 170 3.76 1.56 4.68
N SER A 171 5.02 1.19 4.56
CA SER A 171 6.12 1.77 5.32
C SER A 171 7.48 1.39 4.71
N TYR A 172 8.56 1.97 5.24
CA TYR A 172 9.92 1.52 4.93
C TYR A 172 10.17 0.10 5.42
N SER A 173 11.00 -0.66 4.70
CA SER A 173 11.39 -2.02 5.10
C SER A 173 11.99 -2.06 6.50
N TYR A 174 12.79 -1.05 6.87
CA TYR A 174 13.33 -0.91 8.22
C TYR A 174 12.23 -0.75 9.28
N TRP A 175 11.20 0.07 9.01
CA TRP A 175 10.04 0.27 9.88
C TRP A 175 9.24 -1.01 10.06
N LEU A 176 8.88 -1.65 8.96
CA LEU A 176 8.12 -2.90 8.97
C LEU A 176 8.81 -3.98 9.81
N ASN A 177 10.13 -4.07 9.74
CA ASN A 177 10.89 -5.08 10.47
C ASN A 177 11.16 -4.71 11.94
N ASN A 178 11.36 -3.43 12.24
CA ASN A 178 11.82 -3.00 13.56
C ASN A 178 10.75 -2.41 14.45
N TYR A 179 9.69 -1.82 13.87
CA TYR A 179 8.66 -1.10 14.62
C TYR A 179 7.25 -1.65 14.44
N MET A 180 7.09 -2.77 13.72
CA MET A 180 5.80 -3.43 13.55
C MET A 180 5.90 -4.95 13.82
N GLU A 181 4.80 -5.54 14.26
CA GLU A 181 4.62 -6.98 14.39
C GLU A 181 3.92 -7.51 13.13
N ILE A 182 4.63 -7.53 11.99
CA ILE A 182 4.08 -7.83 10.66
C ILE A 182 3.27 -9.13 10.63
N LEU A 183 3.69 -10.15 11.38
CA LEU A 183 3.00 -11.45 11.41
C LEU A 183 1.60 -11.37 12.04
N ARG A 184 1.27 -10.29 12.73
CA ARG A 184 -0.09 -10.04 13.26
C ARG A 184 -1.01 -9.36 12.25
N LEU A 185 -0.46 -8.78 11.19
CA LEU A 185 -1.30 -8.18 10.16
C LEU A 185 -2.13 -9.27 9.48
N PRO A 186 -3.44 -9.06 9.28
CA PRO A 186 -4.28 -9.96 8.52
C PRO A 186 -3.68 -10.28 7.15
N ALA A 187 -3.79 -11.54 6.74
CA ALA A 187 -3.11 -12.02 5.54
C ALA A 187 -3.72 -11.50 4.23
N ASP A 188 -4.85 -10.84 4.30
CA ASP A 188 -5.56 -10.21 3.18
C ASP A 188 -5.25 -8.72 3.05
N TYR A 189 -4.43 -8.16 3.95
CA TYR A 189 -3.88 -6.81 3.73
C TYR A 189 -2.77 -6.87 2.68
N SER A 190 -2.80 -5.93 1.75
CA SER A 190 -1.68 -5.74 0.83
C SER A 190 -0.51 -5.07 1.56
N LEU A 191 0.70 -5.55 1.33
CA LEU A 191 1.89 -4.96 1.92
C LEU A 191 2.71 -4.23 0.86
N TRP A 192 2.84 -2.92 1.03
CA TRP A 192 3.66 -2.05 0.19
C TRP A 192 4.88 -1.60 0.99
N GLY A 193 6.04 -2.10 0.60
CA GLY A 193 7.29 -1.83 1.32
C GLY A 193 8.24 -0.98 0.51
N ALA A 194 8.84 0.05 1.13
CA ALA A 194 9.91 0.83 0.52
C ALA A 194 11.27 0.27 0.94
N ASP A 195 12.10 -0.06 -0.06
CA ASP A 195 13.50 -0.43 0.13
C ASP A 195 14.29 -0.05 -1.12
N TYR A 196 15.07 1.00 -0.99
CA TYR A 196 15.83 1.58 -2.10
C TYR A 196 17.21 0.91 -2.28
N GLY A 197 17.58 -0.01 -1.39
CA GLY A 197 18.90 -0.64 -1.38
C GLY A 197 20.04 0.36 -1.18
N THR A 198 21.25 -0.04 -1.59
CA THR A 198 22.45 0.79 -1.44
C THR A 198 22.74 1.68 -2.65
N ASN A 199 22.09 1.43 -3.78
CA ASN A 199 22.30 2.15 -5.04
C ASN A 199 20.97 2.70 -5.59
N ASN A 200 20.42 3.71 -4.91
CA ASN A 200 19.21 4.39 -5.31
C ASN A 200 19.50 5.42 -6.42
N ASN A 201 19.44 4.98 -7.64
CA ASN A 201 19.75 5.77 -8.84
C ASN A 201 18.53 6.11 -9.72
N GLY A 202 17.32 5.83 -9.24
CA GLY A 202 16.08 6.12 -9.98
C GLY A 202 15.75 5.15 -11.11
N GLN A 203 16.55 4.09 -11.29
CA GLN A 203 16.36 3.10 -12.35
C GLN A 203 15.59 1.88 -11.87
N ILE A 204 14.88 1.22 -12.77
CA ILE A 204 14.22 -0.06 -12.50
C ILE A 204 15.28 -1.09 -12.13
N PRO A 205 15.19 -1.78 -11.00
CA PRO A 205 16.13 -2.80 -10.61
C PRO A 205 16.15 -3.99 -11.57
N SER A 206 17.32 -4.59 -11.76
CA SER A 206 17.46 -5.80 -12.60
C SER A 206 16.79 -7.04 -11.99
N ASP A 207 16.70 -7.11 -10.66
CA ASP A 207 16.01 -8.19 -9.93
C ASP A 207 14.68 -7.66 -9.34
N LEU A 208 13.62 -7.71 -10.15
CA LEU A 208 12.27 -7.34 -9.74
C LEU A 208 11.62 -8.36 -8.79
N ASP A 209 12.22 -9.54 -8.66
CA ASP A 209 11.73 -10.58 -7.75
C ASP A 209 12.30 -10.51 -6.35
N LYS A 210 13.27 -9.63 -6.10
CA LYS A 210 13.99 -9.52 -4.82
C LYS A 210 13.07 -9.53 -3.60
N TYR A 211 12.00 -8.75 -3.64
CA TYR A 211 11.02 -8.65 -2.55
C TYR A 211 9.66 -9.29 -2.83
N SER A 212 9.54 -10.04 -3.93
CA SER A 212 8.26 -10.62 -4.36
C SER A 212 7.62 -11.61 -3.38
N LYS A 213 8.40 -12.09 -2.40
CA LYS A 213 7.90 -12.96 -1.32
C LYS A 213 7.51 -12.21 -0.05
N THR A 214 7.91 -10.94 0.05
CA THR A 214 7.75 -10.10 1.23
C THR A 214 6.67 -9.07 1.01
N TYR A 215 6.70 -8.39 -0.13
CA TYR A 215 5.78 -7.30 -0.47
C TYR A 215 4.89 -7.68 -1.65
N ASP A 216 3.68 -7.15 -1.66
CA ASP A 216 2.79 -7.16 -2.83
C ASP A 216 3.18 -6.02 -3.78
N ILE A 217 3.61 -4.88 -3.23
CA ILE A 217 4.17 -3.75 -3.96
C ILE A 217 5.53 -3.39 -3.34
N TRP A 218 6.52 -3.17 -4.18
CA TRP A 218 7.85 -2.71 -3.76
C TRP A 218 8.14 -1.32 -4.33
N GLN A 219 8.29 -0.32 -3.45
CA GLN A 219 8.81 0.98 -3.82
C GLN A 219 10.34 0.90 -3.81
N PHE A 220 10.92 0.85 -4.99
CA PHE A 220 12.36 0.59 -5.16
C PHE A 220 13.20 1.87 -5.30
N THR A 221 12.57 3.02 -5.43
CA THR A 221 13.27 4.31 -5.56
C THR A 221 12.34 5.49 -5.26
N ASP A 222 12.90 6.57 -4.73
CA ASP A 222 12.29 7.89 -4.60
C ASP A 222 12.86 8.91 -5.61
N LYS A 223 13.70 8.45 -6.57
CA LYS A 223 14.47 9.28 -7.51
C LYS A 223 14.12 9.03 -8.98
N ALA A 224 13.04 8.29 -9.24
CA ALA A 224 12.63 8.03 -10.62
C ALA A 224 12.25 9.33 -11.33
N GLN A 225 12.63 9.40 -12.62
CA GLN A 225 12.23 10.48 -13.52
C GLN A 225 11.42 9.87 -14.66
N ILE A 226 10.19 10.33 -14.81
CA ILE A 226 9.27 9.90 -15.84
C ILE A 226 8.76 11.14 -16.56
N ASP A 227 8.65 11.07 -17.89
CA ASP A 227 8.08 12.16 -18.67
C ASP A 227 6.60 12.37 -18.28
N GLY A 228 6.31 13.56 -17.75
CA GLY A 228 4.94 13.84 -17.26
C GLY A 228 4.79 15.02 -16.31
#